data_258009ddbf9279fb8d693eaebb11a4f4
#
_entry.id   258009ddbf9279fb8d693eaebb11a4f4
#
_cell.length_a   1.000
_cell.length_b   1.000
_cell.length_c   1.000
_cell.angle_alpha   90.00
_cell.angle_beta   90.00
_cell.angle_gamma   90.00
#
_symmetry.space_group_name_H-M   'P 1'
#
loop_
_entity.id
_entity.type
_entity.pdbx_description
1 polymer ?
#
loop_
_entity_poly.entity_id
_entity_poly.type
_entity_poly.pdbx_seq_one_letter_code
_entity_poly.pdbx_strand_id
1 'polypeptide(L)'
;MIQGGDKNGDGTGSPSLSDLGDLNGEEDREYSIKGEFLLNGVENKIKHEEGVISMARGDYTSYSSSLTEESYNSAGSQFFIMTATNSSLDGSYAGFGRVIEGMDVVHKIEKVEVEATNTSESTDSEGNSEESEKSKPVNDVIITKVEVDTFGVNYDKPETLKKWNYYDWIQETYGINLRQYQ
;
A
#
# COMPACT_ATOMS: atom_id res chain seq x y z
N MET A 1 12.39 -2.76 -5.93
CA MET A 1 11.38 -1.70 -6.09
C MET A 1 11.60 -0.60 -5.08
N ILE A 2 11.08 0.61 -5.34
CA ILE A 2 10.92 1.64 -4.32
C ILE A 2 9.43 1.83 -4.05
N GLN A 3 9.07 2.13 -2.79
CA GLN A 3 7.68 2.34 -2.37
C GLN A 3 7.55 3.73 -1.75
N GLY A 4 6.44 4.39 -2.02
CA GLY A 4 6.14 5.73 -1.52
C GLY A 4 4.64 5.94 -1.35
N GLY A 5 4.22 7.20 -1.06
CA GLY A 5 2.80 7.54 -0.86
C GLY A 5 2.26 7.20 0.53
N ASP A 6 3.14 6.81 1.45
CA ASP A 6 2.79 6.62 2.85
C ASP A 6 2.89 7.96 3.60
N LYS A 7 1.78 8.45 4.14
CA LYS A 7 1.75 9.72 4.84
C LYS A 7 2.40 9.69 6.23
N ASN A 8 2.55 8.49 6.81
CA ASN A 8 3.21 8.30 8.10
C ASN A 8 4.71 7.99 7.96
N GLY A 9 5.14 7.50 6.79
CA GLY A 9 6.53 7.12 6.53
C GLY A 9 7.01 5.87 7.28
N ASP A 10 6.07 5.03 7.76
CA ASP A 10 6.36 3.82 8.54
C ASP A 10 5.67 2.55 7.99
N GLY A 11 5.04 2.65 6.82
CA GLY A 11 4.29 1.58 6.17
C GLY A 11 2.80 1.51 6.54
N THR A 12 2.35 2.25 7.57
CA THR A 12 0.98 2.13 8.10
C THR A 12 0.01 3.17 7.55
N GLY A 13 0.51 4.26 6.96
CA GLY A 13 -0.28 5.41 6.53
C GLY A 13 -1.28 5.06 5.44
N SER A 14 -2.47 5.61 5.57
CA SER A 14 -3.55 5.52 4.59
C SER A 14 -4.19 6.89 4.38
N PRO A 15 -4.81 7.12 3.22
CA PRO A 15 -5.57 8.34 2.98
C PRO A 15 -6.86 8.32 3.79
N SER A 16 -7.38 9.49 4.11
CA SER A 16 -8.69 9.70 4.73
C SER A 16 -9.68 10.33 3.77
N LEU A 17 -10.98 10.25 4.05
CA LEU A 17 -12.02 10.84 3.21
C LEU A 17 -11.82 12.36 3.05
N SER A 18 -11.29 13.04 4.06
CA SER A 18 -10.96 14.47 4.00
C SER A 18 -9.89 14.78 2.95
N ASP A 19 -8.99 13.85 2.63
CA ASP A 19 -7.98 14.01 1.57
C ASP A 19 -8.65 14.09 0.17
N LEU A 20 -9.88 13.60 0.01
CA LEU A 20 -10.69 13.75 -1.21
C LEU A 20 -11.45 15.09 -1.30
N GLY A 21 -11.36 15.91 -0.25
CA GLY A 21 -11.87 17.27 -0.18
C GLY A 21 -13.27 17.40 0.43
N ASP A 22 -14.27 16.65 0.00
CA ASP A 22 -15.65 16.75 0.50
C ASP A 22 -16.08 15.44 1.16
N LEU A 23 -16.45 15.53 2.43
CA LEU A 23 -16.93 14.38 3.21
C LEU A 23 -18.39 14.02 2.92
N ASN A 24 -19.14 14.86 2.18
CA ASN A 24 -20.57 14.66 1.87
C ASN A 24 -21.42 14.32 3.11
N GLY A 25 -20.99 14.80 4.30
CA GLY A 25 -21.67 14.54 5.57
C GLY A 25 -21.25 13.23 6.25
N GLU A 26 -20.30 12.47 5.69
CA GLU A 26 -19.69 11.33 6.35
C GLU A 26 -18.67 11.78 7.41
N GLU A 27 -18.47 10.93 8.43
CA GLU A 27 -17.38 11.08 9.38
C GLU A 27 -16.03 10.83 8.67
N ASP A 28 -15.00 11.65 8.96
CA ASP A 28 -13.68 11.46 8.39
C ASP A 28 -13.07 10.15 8.91
N ARG A 29 -12.70 9.29 7.98
CA ARG A 29 -12.11 7.98 8.24
C ARG A 29 -11.11 7.61 7.16
N GLU A 30 -10.19 6.75 7.51
CA GLU A 30 -9.32 6.12 6.53
C GLU A 30 -10.15 5.27 5.55
N TYR A 31 -9.72 5.27 4.30
CA TYR A 31 -10.36 4.47 3.26
C TYR A 31 -9.34 3.63 2.49
N SER A 32 -9.85 2.63 1.81
CA SER A 32 -9.18 1.87 0.77
C SER A 32 -10.01 1.89 -0.51
N ILE A 33 -9.43 1.37 -1.57
CA ILE A 33 -10.08 1.22 -2.87
C ILE A 33 -10.02 -0.23 -3.34
N LYS A 34 -10.93 -0.59 -4.23
CA LYS A 34 -10.96 -1.91 -4.85
C LYS A 34 -9.66 -2.17 -5.63
N GLY A 35 -9.07 -3.34 -5.43
CA GLY A 35 -7.88 -3.75 -6.17
C GLY A 35 -8.24 -4.15 -7.61
N GLU A 36 -7.59 -3.52 -8.58
CA GLU A 36 -7.86 -3.69 -10.02
C GLU A 36 -6.83 -4.63 -10.66
N PHE A 37 -6.87 -5.92 -10.29
CA PHE A 37 -5.98 -6.96 -10.79
C PHE A 37 -6.71 -8.31 -10.97
N LEU A 38 -6.07 -9.24 -11.68
CA LEU A 38 -6.68 -10.48 -12.15
C LEU A 38 -7.26 -11.35 -11.03
N LEU A 39 -6.51 -11.56 -9.93
CA LEU A 39 -6.98 -12.38 -8.79
C LEU A 39 -8.17 -11.76 -8.06
N ASN A 40 -8.41 -10.46 -8.23
CA ASN A 40 -9.59 -9.76 -7.73
C ASN A 40 -10.71 -9.61 -8.79
N GLY A 41 -10.64 -10.38 -9.87
CA GLY A 41 -11.65 -10.42 -10.91
C GLY A 41 -11.63 -9.25 -11.89
N VAL A 42 -10.58 -8.43 -11.89
CA VAL A 42 -10.41 -7.30 -12.83
C VAL A 42 -9.33 -7.63 -13.84
N GLU A 43 -9.63 -7.50 -15.13
CA GLU A 43 -8.65 -7.70 -16.18
C GLU A 43 -7.61 -6.57 -16.14
N ASN A 44 -6.39 -6.90 -15.73
CA ASN A 44 -5.23 -6.03 -15.77
C ASN A 44 -4.07 -6.80 -16.41
N LYS A 45 -3.63 -6.33 -17.59
CA LYS A 45 -2.59 -6.99 -18.42
C LYS A 45 -1.21 -6.37 -18.21
N ILE A 46 -1.07 -5.37 -17.35
CA ILE A 46 0.20 -4.72 -17.10
C ILE A 46 1.12 -5.71 -16.39
N LYS A 47 2.30 -5.92 -16.99
CA LYS A 47 3.35 -6.77 -16.45
C LYS A 47 4.26 -5.95 -15.56
N HIS A 48 4.70 -6.52 -14.43
CA HIS A 48 5.57 -5.84 -13.48
C HIS A 48 7.04 -5.84 -13.99
N GLU A 49 7.23 -5.16 -15.10
CA GLU A 49 8.54 -4.86 -15.68
C GLU A 49 9.16 -3.62 -15.00
N GLU A 50 10.46 -3.42 -15.21
CA GLU A 50 11.15 -2.19 -14.77
C GLU A 50 10.40 -0.92 -15.19
N GLY A 51 10.25 0.01 -14.26
CA GLY A 51 9.55 1.28 -14.46
C GLY A 51 8.03 1.21 -14.28
N VAL A 52 7.42 0.04 -14.16
CA VAL A 52 5.96 -0.05 -13.91
C VAL A 52 5.65 0.51 -12.52
N ILE A 53 4.56 1.28 -12.44
CA ILE A 53 3.99 1.83 -11.21
C ILE A 53 2.75 1.01 -10.85
N SER A 54 2.69 0.53 -9.61
CA SER A 54 1.61 -0.31 -9.13
C SER A 54 1.16 0.09 -7.73
N MET A 55 -0.11 -0.16 -7.39
CA MET A 55 -0.63 0.10 -6.05
C MET A 55 -0.07 -0.90 -5.05
N ALA A 56 0.43 -0.39 -3.92
CA ALA A 56 0.70 -1.23 -2.76
C ALA A 56 -0.61 -1.61 -2.05
N ARG A 57 -0.61 -2.75 -1.38
CA ARG A 57 -1.74 -3.25 -0.60
C ARG A 57 -1.27 -4.04 0.61
N GLY A 58 -2.11 -4.16 1.62
CA GLY A 58 -1.87 -5.03 2.77
C GLY A 58 -2.11 -6.51 2.43
N ASP A 59 -1.48 -7.38 3.21
CA ASP A 59 -1.81 -8.81 3.24
C ASP A 59 -2.28 -9.16 4.66
N TYR A 60 -3.58 -9.40 4.80
CA TYR A 60 -4.21 -9.75 6.07
C TYR A 60 -4.44 -11.26 6.21
N THR A 61 -4.04 -12.04 5.20
CA THR A 61 -4.24 -13.50 5.19
C THR A 61 -3.40 -14.21 6.25
N SER A 62 -2.35 -13.56 6.76
CA SER A 62 -1.59 -14.02 7.93
C SER A 62 -2.43 -14.08 9.21
N TYR A 63 -3.46 -13.26 9.36
CA TYR A 63 -4.40 -13.30 10.48
C TYR A 63 -5.49 -14.35 10.25
N SER A 64 -6.02 -14.42 9.03
CA SER A 64 -7.00 -15.43 8.61
C SER A 64 -7.09 -15.51 7.10
N SER A 65 -7.14 -16.71 6.54
CA SER A 65 -7.37 -16.92 5.11
C SER A 65 -8.71 -16.36 4.61
N SER A 66 -9.67 -16.12 5.52
CA SER A 66 -10.95 -15.50 5.19
C SER A 66 -10.82 -14.01 4.82
N LEU A 67 -9.69 -13.36 5.14
CA LEU A 67 -9.41 -11.95 4.87
C LEU A 67 -8.78 -11.71 3.49
N THR A 68 -8.95 -12.65 2.54
CA THR A 68 -8.42 -12.50 1.18
C THR A 68 -9.04 -11.31 0.44
N GLU A 69 -10.36 -11.11 0.57
CA GLU A 69 -11.07 -10.00 -0.08
C GLU A 69 -10.63 -8.66 0.50
N GLU A 70 -10.50 -8.54 1.81
CA GLU A 70 -10.02 -7.35 2.50
C GLU A 70 -8.58 -7.03 2.11
N SER A 71 -7.72 -8.06 1.97
CA SER A 71 -6.34 -7.90 1.49
C SER A 71 -6.31 -7.38 0.07
N TYR A 72 -7.15 -7.90 -0.81
CA TYR A 72 -7.20 -7.49 -2.22
C TYR A 72 -7.72 -6.05 -2.39
N ASN A 73 -8.58 -5.59 -1.50
CA ASN A 73 -9.23 -4.28 -1.51
C ASN A 73 -8.61 -3.31 -0.48
N SER A 74 -7.33 -3.46 -0.16
CA SER A 74 -6.64 -2.66 0.87
C SER A 74 -5.75 -1.54 0.32
N ALA A 75 -5.71 -1.32 -0.99
CA ALA A 75 -4.95 -0.23 -1.58
C ALA A 75 -5.47 1.13 -1.11
N GLY A 76 -4.55 2.06 -0.87
CA GLY A 76 -4.86 3.44 -0.44
C GLY A 76 -4.07 4.46 -1.26
N SER A 77 -3.13 5.16 -0.63
CA SER A 77 -2.22 6.11 -1.30
C SER A 77 -0.84 5.54 -1.61
N GLN A 78 -0.49 4.41 -1.01
CA GLN A 78 0.84 3.83 -1.20
C GLN A 78 0.96 3.16 -2.58
N PHE A 79 2.08 3.38 -3.23
CA PHE A 79 2.42 2.81 -4.53
C PHE A 79 3.89 2.40 -4.57
N PHE A 80 4.24 1.56 -5.51
CA PHE A 80 5.63 1.20 -5.74
C PHE A 80 6.01 1.33 -7.21
N ILE A 81 7.31 1.58 -7.45
CA ILE A 81 7.90 1.63 -8.79
C ILE A 81 8.87 0.47 -8.91
N MET A 82 8.70 -0.33 -9.94
CA MET A 82 9.56 -1.47 -10.23
C MET A 82 10.96 -1.00 -10.66
N THR A 83 11.99 -1.48 -9.99
CA THR A 83 13.42 -1.26 -10.34
C THR A 83 14.00 -2.41 -11.14
N ALA A 84 13.30 -3.52 -11.20
CA ALA A 84 13.59 -4.69 -12.02
C ALA A 84 12.29 -5.46 -12.30
N THR A 85 12.30 -6.31 -13.32
CA THR A 85 11.14 -7.15 -13.65
C THR A 85 10.91 -8.22 -12.58
N ASN A 86 9.65 -8.33 -12.12
CA ASN A 86 9.22 -9.41 -11.23
C ASN A 86 7.83 -9.93 -11.62
N SER A 87 7.77 -10.99 -12.40
CA SER A 87 6.52 -11.58 -12.88
C SER A 87 5.68 -12.26 -11.79
N SER A 88 6.21 -12.48 -10.58
CA SER A 88 5.41 -13.05 -9.47
C SER A 88 4.32 -12.09 -8.99
N LEU A 89 4.45 -10.79 -9.28
CA LEU A 89 3.46 -9.77 -8.94
C LEU A 89 2.32 -9.67 -9.96
N ASP A 90 2.50 -10.27 -11.15
CA ASP A 90 1.51 -10.21 -12.23
C ASP A 90 0.19 -10.84 -11.80
N GLY A 91 -0.89 -10.11 -11.99
CA GLY A 91 -2.23 -10.55 -11.62
C GLY A 91 -2.55 -10.46 -10.12
N SER A 92 -1.58 -10.11 -9.26
CA SER A 92 -1.75 -9.96 -7.81
C SER A 92 -1.73 -8.51 -7.34
N TYR A 93 -1.26 -7.59 -8.19
CA TYR A 93 -1.17 -6.16 -7.93
C TYR A 93 -1.70 -5.35 -9.10
N ALA A 94 -2.21 -4.14 -8.79
CA ALA A 94 -2.80 -3.24 -9.76
C ALA A 94 -1.74 -2.32 -10.39
N GLY A 95 -1.08 -2.76 -11.46
CA GLY A 95 -0.27 -1.88 -12.29
C GLY A 95 -1.15 -0.83 -12.96
N PHE A 96 -0.80 0.46 -12.88
CA PHE A 96 -1.60 1.55 -13.42
C PHE A 96 -0.82 2.56 -14.25
N GLY A 97 0.50 2.46 -14.30
CA GLY A 97 1.33 3.40 -15.04
C GLY A 97 2.75 2.89 -15.25
N ARG A 98 3.54 3.72 -15.92
CA ARG A 98 4.96 3.44 -16.16
C ARG A 98 5.75 4.73 -16.13
N VAL A 99 6.95 4.69 -15.58
CA VAL A 99 7.94 5.75 -15.68
C VAL A 99 8.37 5.87 -17.14
N ILE A 100 8.22 7.05 -17.72
CA ILE A 100 8.62 7.37 -19.10
C ILE A 100 9.92 8.17 -19.14
N GLU A 101 10.28 8.83 -18.03
CA GLU A 101 11.51 9.62 -17.90
C GLU A 101 11.95 9.62 -16.44
N GLY A 102 13.25 9.63 -16.15
CA GLY A 102 13.79 9.73 -14.79
C GLY A 102 14.03 8.40 -14.07
N MET A 103 14.14 7.25 -14.76
CA MET A 103 14.50 5.96 -14.14
C MET A 103 15.85 6.00 -13.42
N ASP A 104 16.79 6.85 -13.85
CA ASP A 104 18.04 7.06 -13.13
C ASP A 104 17.84 7.64 -11.72
N VAL A 105 16.80 8.46 -11.53
CA VAL A 105 16.40 8.96 -10.20
C VAL A 105 15.81 7.84 -9.36
N VAL A 106 14.95 7.00 -9.92
CA VAL A 106 14.39 5.82 -9.25
C VAL A 106 15.51 4.90 -8.74
N HIS A 107 16.51 4.62 -9.59
CA HIS A 107 17.68 3.82 -9.20
C HIS A 107 18.60 4.51 -8.19
N LYS A 108 18.62 5.84 -8.12
CA LYS A 108 19.33 6.55 -7.05
C LYS A 108 18.60 6.38 -5.71
N ILE A 109 17.27 6.48 -5.72
CA ILE A 109 16.45 6.28 -4.52
C ILE A 109 16.58 4.83 -4.01
N GLU A 110 16.57 3.84 -4.90
CA GLU A 110 16.77 2.42 -4.53
C GLU A 110 18.06 2.15 -3.76
N LYS A 111 19.07 2.99 -3.95
CA LYS A 111 20.41 2.82 -3.37
C LYS A 111 20.67 3.67 -2.13
N VAL A 112 19.68 4.40 -1.63
CA VAL A 112 19.85 5.16 -0.39
C VAL A 112 20.08 4.22 0.78
N GLU A 113 20.80 4.70 1.77
CA GLU A 113 21.00 3.98 3.02
C GLU A 113 19.65 3.81 3.74
N VAL A 114 19.36 2.60 4.21
CA VAL A 114 18.11 2.24 4.88
C VAL A 114 18.37 1.71 6.27
N GLU A 115 17.43 1.99 7.18
CA GLU A 115 17.38 1.44 8.54
C GLU A 115 16.28 0.40 8.66
N ALA A 116 16.35 -0.43 9.71
CA ALA A 116 15.31 -1.38 10.03
C ALA A 116 14.01 -0.63 10.38
N THR A 117 12.91 -0.97 9.72
CA THR A 117 11.59 -0.58 10.17
C THR A 117 11.28 -1.34 11.46
N ASN A 118 10.73 -0.67 12.49
CA ASN A 118 10.32 -1.29 13.75
C ASN A 118 9.07 -2.18 13.59
N THR A 119 9.06 -3.05 12.60
CA THR A 119 8.11 -4.14 12.53
C THR A 119 8.55 -5.18 13.55
N SER A 120 7.67 -5.47 14.50
CA SER A 120 7.84 -6.41 15.61
C SER A 120 8.74 -7.59 15.25
N GLU A 121 9.76 -7.80 16.07
CA GLU A 121 10.61 -9.00 16.02
C GLU A 121 9.70 -10.25 16.04
N SER A 122 9.50 -10.84 14.88
CA SER A 122 8.92 -12.19 14.81
C SER A 122 10.06 -13.16 15.09
N THR A 123 10.10 -13.70 16.29
CA THR A 123 10.90 -14.86 16.60
C THR A 123 10.24 -16.08 15.98
N ASP A 124 10.97 -16.82 15.15
CA ASP A 124 10.54 -18.15 14.71
C ASP A 124 10.43 -19.12 15.88
N SER A 125 9.80 -20.26 15.65
CA SER A 125 9.62 -21.31 16.67
C SER A 125 10.92 -21.93 17.18
N GLU A 126 12.08 -21.56 16.60
CA GLU A 126 13.42 -22.02 16.96
C GLU A 126 14.23 -20.96 17.72
N GLY A 127 13.64 -19.76 17.95
CA GLY A 127 14.28 -18.68 18.71
C GLY A 127 15.27 -17.84 17.89
N ASN A 128 15.27 -17.98 16.56
CA ASN A 128 16.04 -17.11 15.69
C ASN A 128 15.26 -15.82 15.44
N SER A 129 15.85 -14.67 15.77
CA SER A 129 15.33 -13.37 15.34
C SER A 129 15.51 -13.22 13.83
N GLU A 130 14.43 -13.16 13.06
CA GLU A 130 14.53 -12.66 11.69
C GLU A 130 15.04 -11.22 11.74
N GLU A 131 16.13 -10.92 11.02
CA GLU A 131 16.59 -9.54 10.85
C GLU A 131 15.41 -8.76 10.25
N SER A 132 14.94 -7.74 10.96
CA SER A 132 13.89 -6.86 10.46
C SER A 132 14.33 -6.29 9.12
N GLU A 133 13.46 -6.43 8.10
CA GLU A 133 13.78 -5.95 6.75
C GLU A 133 14.07 -4.45 6.80
N LYS A 134 15.27 -4.05 6.39
CA LYS A 134 15.68 -2.65 6.33
C LYS A 134 15.07 -2.05 5.07
N SER A 135 14.12 -1.15 5.24
CA SER A 135 13.41 -0.56 4.10
C SER A 135 13.18 0.96 4.22
N LYS A 136 13.23 1.51 5.44
CA LYS A 136 13.05 2.95 5.63
C LYS A 136 14.36 3.68 5.35
N PRO A 137 14.39 4.71 4.48
CA PRO A 137 15.58 5.55 4.29
C PRO A 137 16.03 6.22 5.59
N VAL A 138 17.34 6.19 5.89
CA VAL A 138 17.94 6.91 7.02
C VAL A 138 17.69 8.41 6.91
N ASN A 139 17.72 8.95 5.69
CA ASN A 139 17.32 10.33 5.39
C ASN A 139 16.06 10.26 4.52
N ASP A 140 15.00 10.93 4.93
CA ASP A 140 13.73 10.93 4.22
C ASP A 140 13.87 11.35 2.76
N VAL A 141 13.26 10.56 1.87
CA VAL A 141 13.08 10.90 0.46
C VAL A 141 11.67 11.45 0.29
N ILE A 142 11.56 12.75 0.05
CA ILE A 142 10.28 13.46 0.09
C ILE A 142 9.83 13.84 -1.31
N ILE A 143 8.57 13.50 -1.64
CA ILE A 143 7.88 14.03 -2.83
C ILE A 143 7.44 15.45 -2.51
N THR A 144 8.13 16.46 -3.11
CA THR A 144 7.84 17.87 -2.84
C THR A 144 6.74 18.44 -3.71
N LYS A 145 6.46 17.80 -4.85
CA LYS A 145 5.44 18.24 -5.80
C LYS A 145 4.97 17.07 -6.65
N VAL A 146 3.66 17.01 -6.89
CA VAL A 146 3.03 16.14 -7.89
C VAL A 146 2.17 17.03 -8.79
N GLU A 147 2.31 16.87 -10.08
CA GLU A 147 1.45 17.51 -11.09
C GLU A 147 0.81 16.41 -11.93
N VAL A 148 -0.51 16.53 -12.14
CA VAL A 148 -1.26 15.59 -12.96
C VAL A 148 -1.81 16.35 -14.15
N ASP A 149 -1.41 15.97 -15.36
CA ASP A 149 -2.07 16.43 -16.58
C ASP A 149 -3.14 15.42 -17.00
N THR A 150 -4.37 15.81 -16.91
CA THR A 150 -5.53 14.98 -17.29
C THR A 150 -5.89 15.13 -18.77
N PHE A 151 -5.15 15.95 -19.54
CA PHE A 151 -5.46 16.27 -20.93
C PHE A 151 -6.92 16.74 -21.14
N GLY A 152 -7.47 17.41 -20.14
CA GLY A 152 -8.86 17.91 -20.15
C GLY A 152 -9.93 16.86 -19.82
N VAL A 153 -9.54 15.66 -19.44
CA VAL A 153 -10.49 14.64 -18.94
C VAL A 153 -10.82 14.94 -17.47
N ASN A 154 -12.10 14.94 -17.15
CA ASN A 154 -12.57 15.03 -15.77
C ASN A 154 -12.79 13.62 -15.23
N TYR A 155 -12.11 13.30 -14.14
CA TYR A 155 -12.25 12.01 -13.46
C TYR A 155 -13.11 12.17 -12.21
N ASP A 156 -14.06 11.26 -12.04
CA ASP A 156 -14.84 11.17 -10.81
C ASP A 156 -13.96 10.74 -9.63
N LYS A 157 -14.42 11.02 -8.41
CA LYS A 157 -13.79 10.49 -7.20
C LYS A 157 -13.87 8.96 -7.20
N PRO A 158 -12.86 8.27 -6.68
CA PRO A 158 -12.90 6.81 -6.59
C PRO A 158 -14.00 6.36 -5.63
N GLU A 159 -14.59 5.20 -5.89
CA GLU A 159 -15.40 4.49 -4.92
C GLU A 159 -14.50 4.07 -3.74
N THR A 160 -14.89 4.48 -2.53
CA THR A 160 -14.12 4.21 -1.32
C THR A 160 -14.73 3.08 -0.51
N LEU A 161 -13.87 2.23 0.03
CA LEU A 161 -14.22 1.17 0.95
C LEU A 161 -13.76 1.56 2.37
N LYS A 162 -14.39 1.00 3.40
CA LYS A 162 -13.87 1.13 4.76
C LYS A 162 -12.53 0.35 4.84
N LYS A 163 -11.45 1.03 5.25
CA LYS A 163 -10.18 0.35 5.48
C LYS A 163 -10.36 -0.73 6.56
N TRP A 164 -9.83 -1.91 6.30
CA TRP A 164 -9.81 -2.98 7.29
C TRP A 164 -9.00 -2.58 8.53
N ASN A 165 -9.48 -2.95 9.70
CA ASN A 165 -8.84 -2.68 10.98
C ASN A 165 -8.84 -3.94 11.84
N TYR A 166 -7.66 -4.29 12.37
CA TYR A 166 -7.47 -5.49 13.18
C TYR A 166 -8.37 -5.53 14.43
N TYR A 167 -8.52 -4.39 15.14
CA TYR A 167 -9.31 -4.32 16.37
C TYR A 167 -10.81 -4.49 16.10
N ASP A 168 -11.30 -3.91 15.01
CA ASP A 168 -12.69 -4.08 14.58
C ASP A 168 -12.95 -5.54 14.21
N TRP A 169 -12.04 -6.14 13.44
CA TRP A 169 -12.14 -7.54 13.03
C TRP A 169 -12.14 -8.50 14.23
N ILE A 170 -11.26 -8.31 15.23
CA ILE A 170 -11.25 -9.12 16.46
C ILE A 170 -12.56 -8.96 17.23
N GLN A 171 -13.07 -7.73 17.33
CA GLN A 171 -14.33 -7.48 18.01
C GLN A 171 -15.52 -8.14 17.28
N GLU A 172 -15.58 -8.03 15.97
CA GLU A 172 -16.63 -8.61 15.15
C GLU A 172 -16.59 -10.15 15.13
N THR A 173 -15.37 -10.72 15.06
CA THR A 173 -15.18 -12.17 14.92
C THR A 173 -15.29 -12.92 16.24
N TYR A 174 -14.73 -12.36 17.31
CA TYR A 174 -14.58 -13.06 18.60
C TYR A 174 -15.32 -12.37 19.76
N GLY A 175 -15.93 -11.20 19.54
CA GLY A 175 -16.59 -10.42 20.59
C GLY A 175 -15.64 -9.78 21.59
N ILE A 176 -14.34 -9.68 21.29
CA ILE A 176 -13.30 -9.16 22.19
C ILE A 176 -13.00 -7.70 21.83
N ASN A 177 -13.26 -6.79 22.76
CA ASN A 177 -12.90 -5.38 22.59
C ASN A 177 -11.50 -5.10 23.16
N LEU A 178 -10.48 -5.18 22.30
CA LEU A 178 -9.09 -4.93 22.67
C LEU A 178 -8.77 -3.43 22.88
N ARG A 179 -9.60 -2.51 22.36
CA ARG A 179 -9.38 -1.05 22.51
C ARG A 179 -9.49 -0.56 23.95
N GLN A 180 -10.16 -1.32 24.82
CA GLN A 180 -10.27 -0.96 26.25
C GLN A 180 -8.99 -1.20 27.05
N TYR A 181 -7.97 -1.81 26.48
CA TYR A 181 -6.69 -2.14 27.12
C TYR A 181 -5.53 -1.29 26.61
N GLN A 182 -5.79 -0.28 25.77
CA GLN A 182 -4.84 0.74 25.35
C GLN A 182 -4.97 2.01 26.18
#